data_0d502d0ab9a63419f44ce684931d66c2
#
_entry.id   0d502d0ab9a63419f44ce684931d66c2
#
_cell.length_a   1.000
_cell.length_b   1.000
_cell.length_c   1.000
_cell.angle_alpha   90.00
_cell.angle_beta   90.00
_cell.angle_gamma   90.00
#
_symmetry.space_group_name_H-M   'P 1'
#
loop_
_entity.id
_entity.type
_entity.pdbx_description
1 polymer ?
#
loop_
_entity_poly.entity_id
_entity_poly.type
_entity_poly.pdbx_seq_one_letter_code
_entity_poly.pdbx_strand_id
1 'polypeptide(L)'
;MSVKQKLLKGIMCWAAACLMAVMCCGQVLAAASAQPVRVFVYENTLYTYVKLDGIDRPVTQVEAKIGSQSFGTSTRLETVRQAGFPITYLLLVDNSTSMPPFRGQLEEFCSQLVKSSGENTRFILATLGDSFQIINEDIPAETMAEQIAALPFDEDVTRLHTCMNSALDYFESLPRQGNELRSMIVITDAVQYDPQGGIPFEELLDRIKRSDVMLHSLGMGSDAAALEKLGELTEASG
;
A
#
# COMPACT_ATOMS: atom_id res chain seq x y z
N MET A 1 -44.43 45.21 -16.23
CA MET A 1 -43.90 43.96 -15.69
C MET A 1 -44.49 43.73 -14.30
N SER A 2 -45.25 42.65 -14.15
CA SER A 2 -45.97 42.34 -12.92
C SER A 2 -45.03 42.00 -11.77
N VAL A 3 -45.40 42.39 -10.54
CA VAL A 3 -44.68 42.07 -9.28
C VAL A 3 -44.38 40.58 -9.17
N LYS A 4 -45.29 39.71 -9.66
CA LYS A 4 -45.08 38.26 -9.73
C LYS A 4 -43.87 37.84 -10.61
N GLN A 5 -43.60 38.54 -11.72
CA GLN A 5 -42.46 38.22 -12.58
C GLN A 5 -41.13 38.65 -11.96
N LYS A 6 -41.08 39.68 -11.13
CA LYS A 6 -39.88 40.10 -10.40
C LYS A 6 -39.55 39.12 -9.26
N LEU A 7 -40.59 38.62 -8.57
CA LEU A 7 -40.46 37.64 -7.49
C LEU A 7 -39.91 36.29 -8.03
N LEU A 8 -40.47 35.84 -9.17
CA LEU A 8 -40.07 34.58 -9.80
C LEU A 8 -38.60 34.62 -10.30
N LYS A 9 -38.15 35.75 -10.88
CA LYS A 9 -36.74 35.93 -11.27
C LYS A 9 -35.78 35.99 -10.07
N GLY A 10 -36.22 36.60 -8.95
CA GLY A 10 -35.43 36.62 -7.71
C GLY A 10 -35.23 35.22 -7.13
N ILE A 11 -36.29 34.40 -7.08
CA ILE A 11 -36.24 33.03 -6.56
C ILE A 11 -35.38 32.13 -7.47
N MET A 12 -35.47 32.28 -8.79
CA MET A 12 -34.59 31.51 -9.72
C MET A 12 -33.14 31.89 -9.60
N CYS A 13 -32.79 33.17 -9.41
CA CYS A 13 -31.42 33.59 -9.17
C CYS A 13 -30.84 33.06 -7.85
N TRP A 14 -31.66 33.01 -6.79
CA TRP A 14 -31.23 32.43 -5.50
C TRP A 14 -31.07 30.92 -5.57
N ALA A 15 -31.95 30.21 -6.25
CA ALA A 15 -31.85 28.78 -6.47
C ALA A 15 -30.62 28.42 -7.30
N ALA A 16 -30.30 29.19 -8.35
CA ALA A 16 -29.12 28.99 -9.16
C ALA A 16 -27.79 29.29 -8.39
N ALA A 17 -27.81 30.33 -7.52
CA ALA A 17 -26.66 30.64 -6.67
C ALA A 17 -26.41 29.57 -5.59
N CYS A 18 -27.49 29.04 -4.98
CA CYS A 18 -27.37 27.93 -4.04
C CYS A 18 -26.93 26.64 -4.72
N LEU A 19 -27.37 26.35 -5.96
CA LEU A 19 -26.91 25.17 -6.71
C LEU A 19 -25.43 25.28 -7.10
N MET A 20 -24.95 26.47 -7.49
CA MET A 20 -23.53 26.69 -7.74
C MET A 20 -22.67 26.61 -6.47
N ALA A 21 -23.18 27.10 -5.33
CA ALA A 21 -22.46 26.97 -4.06
C ALA A 21 -22.35 25.51 -3.60
N VAL A 22 -23.36 24.67 -3.87
CA VAL A 22 -23.32 23.23 -3.57
C VAL A 22 -22.40 22.48 -4.52
N MET A 23 -22.25 22.91 -5.79
CA MET A 23 -21.25 22.32 -6.71
C MET A 23 -19.80 22.73 -6.40
N CYS A 24 -19.57 23.89 -5.76
CA CYS A 24 -18.23 24.31 -5.34
C CYS A 24 -17.76 23.67 -4.02
N CYS A 25 -18.65 23.09 -3.21
CA CYS A 25 -18.29 22.39 -1.96
C CYS A 25 -18.00 20.89 -2.14
N GLY A 26 -17.97 20.38 -3.37
CA GLY A 26 -17.81 18.95 -3.65
C GLY A 26 -16.40 18.49 -4.01
N GLN A 27 -15.41 19.37 -4.04
CA GLN A 27 -14.00 18.96 -4.09
C GLN A 27 -13.48 18.94 -2.65
N VAL A 28 -13.61 17.79 -2.00
CA VAL A 28 -12.70 17.44 -0.89
C VAL A 28 -11.32 17.32 -1.56
N LEU A 29 -10.57 18.41 -1.56
CA LEU A 29 -9.13 18.36 -1.81
C LEU A 29 -8.60 17.40 -0.74
N ALA A 30 -8.18 16.23 -1.16
CA ALA A 30 -7.45 15.35 -0.26
C ALA A 30 -6.34 16.20 0.35
N ALA A 31 -6.35 16.35 1.66
CA ALA A 31 -5.35 17.15 2.34
C ALA A 31 -4.00 16.49 2.07
N ALA A 32 -3.07 17.24 1.48
CA ALA A 32 -1.72 16.77 1.28
C ALA A 32 -1.13 16.33 2.62
N SER A 33 -0.66 15.11 2.71
CA SER A 33 -0.10 14.55 3.92
C SER A 33 1.31 14.01 3.70
N ALA A 34 2.11 14.04 4.76
CA ALA A 34 3.45 13.47 4.80
C ALA A 34 3.56 12.63 6.08
N GLN A 35 3.69 11.33 5.93
CA GLN A 35 3.78 10.40 7.04
C GLN A 35 5.17 9.78 7.13
N PRO A 36 5.86 9.84 8.27
CA PRO A 36 7.10 9.10 8.46
C PRO A 36 6.78 7.61 8.53
N VAL A 37 7.31 6.84 7.60
CA VAL A 37 7.12 5.38 7.54
C VAL A 37 8.21 4.67 8.34
N ARG A 38 9.44 5.15 8.24
CA ARG A 38 10.58 4.59 8.95
C ARG A 38 11.60 5.66 9.26
N VAL A 39 12.13 5.61 10.49
CA VAL A 39 13.25 6.46 10.93
C VAL A 39 14.39 5.55 11.40
N PHE A 40 15.60 5.77 10.91
CA PHE A 40 16.76 5.00 11.28
C PHE A 40 18.05 5.80 11.17
N VAL A 41 19.10 5.34 11.84
CA VAL A 41 20.44 5.93 11.76
C VAL A 41 21.34 4.96 10.99
N TYR A 42 21.99 5.46 9.97
CA TYR A 42 22.97 4.74 9.18
C TYR A 42 24.19 5.64 8.94
N GLU A 43 25.39 5.16 9.23
CA GLU A 43 26.64 5.92 9.09
C GLU A 43 26.58 7.32 9.72
N ASN A 44 26.08 7.42 10.95
CA ASN A 44 25.90 8.68 11.70
C ASN A 44 24.92 9.69 11.08
N THR A 45 24.12 9.29 10.10
CA THR A 45 23.10 10.13 9.48
C THR A 45 21.72 9.59 9.85
N LEU A 46 20.82 10.50 10.25
CA LEU A 46 19.42 10.18 10.47
C LEU A 46 18.68 10.19 9.13
N TYR A 47 18.10 9.07 8.78
CA TYR A 47 17.25 8.91 7.60
C TYR A 47 15.80 8.77 8.02
N THR A 48 14.92 9.36 7.24
CA THR A 48 13.47 9.21 7.42
C THR A 48 12.85 8.91 6.07
N TYR A 49 12.22 7.74 5.94
CA TYR A 49 11.34 7.45 4.82
C TYR A 49 9.99 8.10 5.10
N VAL A 50 9.50 8.85 4.12
CA VAL A 50 8.24 9.59 4.23
C VAL A 50 7.36 9.21 3.06
N LYS A 51 6.13 8.76 3.36
CA LYS A 51 5.07 8.61 2.38
C LYS A 51 4.43 9.97 2.15
N LEU A 52 4.25 10.34 0.89
CA LEU A 52 3.65 11.60 0.48
C LEU A 52 2.36 11.31 -0.27
N ASP A 53 1.23 11.76 0.27
CA ASP A 53 -0.08 11.60 -0.34
C ASP A 53 -0.67 12.97 -0.74
N GLY A 54 -1.32 13.05 -1.90
CA GLY A 54 -1.98 14.25 -2.38
C GLY A 54 -1.05 15.44 -2.63
N ILE A 55 0.25 15.18 -2.85
CA ILE A 55 1.25 16.22 -3.11
C ILE A 55 1.56 16.30 -4.61
N ASP A 56 0.98 17.29 -5.30
CA ASP A 56 1.13 17.50 -6.74
C ASP A 56 2.39 18.29 -7.12
N ARG A 57 3.17 18.75 -6.13
CA ARG A 57 4.35 19.57 -6.33
C ARG A 57 5.60 18.90 -5.79
N PRO A 58 6.77 19.13 -6.40
CA PRO A 58 8.03 18.65 -5.84
C PRO A 58 8.24 19.20 -4.42
N VAL A 59 8.49 18.30 -3.47
CA VAL A 59 8.90 18.70 -2.12
C VAL A 59 10.36 19.13 -2.18
N THR A 60 10.64 20.35 -1.74
CA THR A 60 12.00 20.93 -1.79
C THR A 60 12.66 21.00 -0.43
N GLN A 61 11.89 20.83 0.64
CA GLN A 61 12.37 20.97 2.01
C GLN A 61 11.49 20.20 2.98
N VAL A 62 12.08 19.58 3.98
CA VAL A 62 11.38 18.91 5.08
C VAL A 62 11.96 19.41 6.41
N GLU A 63 11.10 19.76 7.36
CA GLU A 63 11.47 20.09 8.74
C GLU A 63 11.05 18.95 9.67
N ALA A 64 12.00 18.46 10.49
CA ALA A 64 11.72 17.46 11.51
C ALA A 64 11.45 18.15 12.86
N LYS A 65 10.33 17.78 13.51
CA LYS A 65 9.93 18.25 14.83
C LYS A 65 9.54 17.07 15.72
N ILE A 66 9.86 17.21 17.03
CA ILE A 66 9.31 16.34 18.07
C ILE A 66 8.57 17.24 19.05
N GLY A 67 7.26 17.18 19.08
CA GLY A 67 6.42 18.14 19.76
C GLY A 67 6.63 19.56 19.19
N SER A 68 7.01 20.53 20.02
CA SER A 68 7.31 21.90 19.61
C SER A 68 8.79 22.13 19.27
N GLN A 69 9.66 21.16 19.46
CA GLN A 69 11.10 21.30 19.25
C GLN A 69 11.46 20.92 17.80
N SER A 70 12.10 21.86 17.08
CA SER A 70 12.67 21.59 15.75
C SER A 70 14.03 20.91 15.88
N PHE A 71 14.24 19.83 15.13
CA PHE A 71 15.50 19.09 15.04
C PHE A 71 16.33 19.45 13.83
N GLY A 72 15.79 20.28 12.96
CA GLY A 72 16.47 20.74 11.78
C GLY A 72 15.64 20.65 10.52
N THR A 73 16.22 21.17 9.48
CA THR A 73 15.63 21.23 8.14
C THR A 73 16.55 20.51 7.16
N SER A 74 16.00 19.64 6.33
CA SER A 74 16.73 18.98 5.26
C SER A 74 16.21 19.44 3.90
N THR A 75 17.13 19.74 3.00
CA THR A 75 16.87 19.94 1.56
C THR A 75 17.36 18.76 0.73
N ARG A 76 18.03 17.80 1.36
CA ARG A 76 18.45 16.57 0.69
C ARG A 76 17.28 15.59 0.71
N LEU A 77 16.51 15.63 -0.36
CA LEU A 77 15.34 14.79 -0.60
C LEU A 77 15.61 13.97 -1.84
N GLU A 78 15.50 12.66 -1.67
CA GLU A 78 15.75 11.68 -2.72
C GLU A 78 14.63 10.66 -2.70
N THR A 79 14.24 10.14 -3.85
CA THR A 79 13.39 8.95 -3.89
C THR A 79 14.18 7.77 -3.34
N VAL A 80 13.50 6.74 -2.83
CA VAL A 80 14.16 5.52 -2.32
C VAL A 80 15.10 4.92 -3.37
N ARG A 81 14.67 4.94 -4.63
CA ARG A 81 15.49 4.49 -5.77
C ARG A 81 16.75 5.32 -5.96
N GLN A 82 16.66 6.65 -5.88
CA GLN A 82 17.81 7.56 -6.03
C GLN A 82 18.81 7.44 -4.87
N ALA A 83 18.30 7.16 -3.66
CA ALA A 83 19.13 6.93 -2.48
C ALA A 83 19.99 5.66 -2.59
N GLY A 84 19.63 4.72 -3.48
CA GLY A 84 20.39 3.49 -3.74
C GLY A 84 20.41 2.49 -2.58
N PHE A 85 19.53 2.68 -1.58
CA PHE A 85 19.44 1.73 -0.47
C PHE A 85 18.78 0.43 -0.92
N PRO A 86 19.16 -0.71 -0.32
CA PRO A 86 18.54 -1.99 -0.62
C PRO A 86 17.04 -1.98 -0.31
N ILE A 87 16.27 -2.55 -1.22
CA ILE A 87 14.83 -2.77 -1.04
C ILE A 87 14.57 -4.26 -1.20
N THR A 88 13.87 -4.86 -0.24
CA THR A 88 13.38 -6.23 -0.39
C THR A 88 11.86 -6.20 -0.45
N TYR A 89 11.30 -6.67 -1.56
CA TYR A 89 9.88 -6.92 -1.74
C TYR A 89 9.56 -8.38 -1.48
N LEU A 90 8.58 -8.64 -0.61
CA LEU A 90 7.92 -9.93 -0.50
C LEU A 90 6.57 -9.82 -1.21
N LEU A 91 6.43 -10.50 -2.34
CA LEU A 91 5.18 -10.60 -3.07
C LEU A 91 4.42 -11.79 -2.50
N LEU A 92 3.33 -11.51 -1.78
CA LEU A 92 2.44 -12.51 -1.20
C LEU A 92 1.19 -12.63 -2.07
N VAL A 93 1.17 -13.65 -2.92
CA VAL A 93 0.14 -13.85 -3.94
C VAL A 93 -0.89 -14.86 -3.46
N ASP A 94 -2.14 -14.51 -3.53
CA ASP A 94 -3.26 -15.41 -3.29
C ASP A 94 -3.27 -16.51 -4.37
N ASN A 95 -3.18 -17.78 -3.92
CA ASN A 95 -3.15 -18.94 -4.77
C ASN A 95 -4.53 -19.64 -4.87
N SER A 96 -5.60 -18.95 -4.47
CA SER A 96 -6.95 -19.51 -4.45
C SER A 96 -7.54 -19.66 -5.85
N THR A 97 -8.52 -20.55 -5.94
CA THR A 97 -9.27 -20.87 -7.18
C THR A 97 -10.10 -19.70 -7.72
N SER A 98 -10.23 -18.59 -6.97
CA SER A 98 -10.87 -17.35 -7.42
C SER A 98 -9.93 -16.43 -8.22
N MET A 99 -8.61 -16.62 -8.14
CA MET A 99 -7.60 -15.72 -8.72
C MET A 99 -7.34 -15.86 -10.24
N PRO A 100 -7.59 -17.00 -10.91
CA PRO A 100 -7.31 -17.15 -12.34
C PRO A 100 -7.83 -16.04 -13.26
N PRO A 101 -9.02 -15.43 -13.03
CA PRO A 101 -9.50 -14.32 -13.85
C PRO A 101 -8.61 -13.07 -13.82
N PHE A 102 -7.81 -12.92 -12.78
CA PHE A 102 -6.95 -11.74 -12.54
C PHE A 102 -5.49 -11.94 -12.97
N ARG A 103 -5.14 -13.13 -13.47
CA ARG A 103 -3.76 -13.50 -13.85
C ARG A 103 -3.08 -12.46 -14.73
N GLY A 104 -3.74 -11.98 -15.77
CA GLY A 104 -3.15 -10.98 -16.67
C GLY A 104 -2.87 -9.63 -16.01
N GLN A 105 -3.72 -9.22 -15.07
CA GLN A 105 -3.50 -7.99 -14.29
C GLN A 105 -2.33 -8.15 -13.32
N LEU A 106 -2.20 -9.33 -12.71
CA LEU A 106 -1.09 -9.66 -11.83
C LEU A 106 0.24 -9.66 -12.59
N GLU A 107 0.30 -10.29 -13.76
CA GLU A 107 1.50 -10.31 -14.61
C GLU A 107 1.92 -8.88 -15.03
N GLU A 108 0.95 -8.06 -15.44
CA GLU A 108 1.19 -6.65 -15.80
C GLU A 108 1.72 -5.84 -14.61
N PHE A 109 1.08 -5.97 -13.43
CA PHE A 109 1.52 -5.31 -12.21
C PHE A 109 2.97 -5.70 -11.87
N CYS A 110 3.30 -6.99 -11.85
CA CYS A 110 4.65 -7.47 -11.54
C CYS A 110 5.67 -6.99 -12.56
N SER A 111 5.31 -6.96 -13.85
CA SER A 111 6.17 -6.40 -14.91
C SER A 111 6.46 -4.91 -14.69
N GLN A 112 5.46 -4.13 -14.31
CA GLN A 112 5.63 -2.70 -14.02
C GLN A 112 6.45 -2.47 -12.74
N LEU A 113 6.21 -3.26 -11.69
CA LEU A 113 6.97 -3.20 -10.45
C LEU A 113 8.46 -3.43 -10.71
N VAL A 114 8.80 -4.48 -11.45
CA VAL A 114 10.19 -4.78 -11.83
C VAL A 114 10.81 -3.62 -12.62
N LYS A 115 10.13 -3.11 -13.65
CA LYS A 115 10.63 -1.98 -14.48
C LYS A 115 10.87 -0.71 -13.67
N SER A 116 10.06 -0.47 -12.64
CA SER A 116 10.17 0.71 -11.77
C SER A 116 11.20 0.55 -10.65
N SER A 117 11.62 -0.68 -10.37
CA SER A 117 12.56 -1.00 -9.29
C SER A 117 14.00 -0.63 -9.65
N GLY A 118 14.82 -0.40 -8.63
CA GLY A 118 16.25 -0.13 -8.78
C GLY A 118 17.09 -1.40 -8.81
N GLU A 119 18.38 -1.25 -9.12
CA GLU A 119 19.33 -2.36 -9.19
C GLU A 119 19.52 -3.08 -7.83
N ASN A 120 19.36 -2.34 -6.71
CA ASN A 120 19.49 -2.88 -5.36
C ASN A 120 18.13 -3.40 -4.83
N THR A 121 17.32 -3.99 -5.71
CA THR A 121 16.01 -4.54 -5.34
C THR A 121 16.05 -6.06 -5.37
N ARG A 122 15.62 -6.68 -4.28
CA ARG A 122 15.42 -8.12 -4.14
C ARG A 122 13.93 -8.43 -4.13
N PHE A 123 13.55 -9.50 -4.82
CA PHE A 123 12.17 -9.98 -4.84
C PHE A 123 12.09 -11.38 -4.26
N ILE A 124 11.14 -11.59 -3.36
CA ILE A 124 10.75 -12.86 -2.80
C ILE A 124 9.32 -13.14 -3.25
N LEU A 125 9.06 -14.31 -3.81
CA LEU A 125 7.71 -14.75 -4.15
C LEU A 125 7.23 -15.77 -3.13
N ALA A 126 6.08 -15.51 -2.57
CA ALA A 126 5.37 -16.41 -1.69
C ALA A 126 3.89 -16.49 -2.08
N THR A 127 3.24 -17.55 -1.69
CA THR A 127 1.79 -17.70 -1.85
C THR A 127 1.09 -17.77 -0.51
N LEU A 128 -0.16 -17.35 -0.51
CA LEU A 128 -1.13 -17.58 0.54
C LEU A 128 -2.27 -18.45 -0.01
N GLY A 129 -2.80 -19.29 0.84
CA GLY A 129 -3.87 -20.22 0.57
C GLY A 129 -4.22 -20.94 1.88
N ASP A 130 -4.19 -22.24 1.93
CA ASP A 130 -4.30 -23.01 3.19
C ASP A 130 -3.10 -22.77 4.12
N SER A 131 -1.94 -22.47 3.55
CA SER A 131 -0.75 -22.08 4.29
C SER A 131 0.10 -21.06 3.53
N PHE A 132 0.95 -20.33 4.26
CA PHE A 132 2.00 -19.51 3.70
C PHE A 132 3.11 -20.40 3.13
N GLN A 133 3.48 -20.18 1.86
CA GLN A 133 4.54 -20.94 1.19
C GLN A 133 5.50 -20.02 0.45
N ILE A 134 6.81 -20.22 0.65
CA ILE A 134 7.84 -19.57 -0.16
C ILE A 134 8.01 -20.33 -1.46
N ILE A 135 7.84 -19.63 -2.56
CA ILE A 135 8.04 -20.17 -3.92
C ILE A 135 9.49 -19.93 -4.36
N ASN A 136 9.99 -18.71 -4.13
CA ASN A 136 11.37 -18.35 -4.49
C ASN A 136 11.85 -17.20 -3.59
N GLU A 137 13.02 -17.35 -2.99
CA GLU A 137 13.60 -16.36 -2.06
C GLU A 137 14.41 -15.25 -2.75
N ASP A 138 14.75 -15.42 -4.02
CA ASP A 138 15.54 -14.44 -4.76
C ASP A 138 15.22 -14.55 -6.26
N ILE A 139 14.14 -13.91 -6.67
CA ILE A 139 13.68 -13.99 -8.06
C ILE A 139 14.47 -12.99 -8.90
N PRO A 140 15.16 -13.45 -9.97
CA PRO A 140 15.68 -12.54 -10.98
C PRO A 140 14.54 -11.75 -11.61
N ALA A 141 14.71 -10.44 -11.74
CA ALA A 141 13.68 -9.55 -12.25
C ALA A 141 13.10 -9.98 -13.61
N GLU A 142 13.97 -10.50 -14.47
CA GLU A 142 13.63 -10.99 -15.81
C GLU A 142 12.74 -12.24 -15.83
N THR A 143 12.75 -13.05 -14.75
CA THR A 143 11.94 -14.28 -14.67
C THR A 143 10.65 -14.11 -13.86
N MET A 144 10.41 -12.93 -13.31
CA MET A 144 9.24 -12.67 -12.46
C MET A 144 7.92 -13.05 -13.13
N ALA A 145 7.71 -12.61 -14.37
CA ALA A 145 6.48 -12.88 -15.12
C ALA A 145 6.26 -14.39 -15.34
N GLU A 146 7.33 -15.13 -15.64
CA GLU A 146 7.24 -16.58 -15.83
C GLU A 146 6.88 -17.30 -14.53
N GLN A 147 7.44 -16.88 -13.41
CA GLN A 147 7.16 -17.49 -12.11
C GLN A 147 5.72 -17.21 -11.65
N ILE A 148 5.22 -16.00 -11.90
CA ILE A 148 3.80 -15.66 -11.63
C ILE A 148 2.87 -16.49 -12.53
N ALA A 149 3.19 -16.61 -13.82
CA ALA A 149 2.39 -17.41 -14.76
C ALA A 149 2.35 -18.89 -14.38
N ALA A 150 3.38 -19.39 -13.70
CA ALA A 150 3.47 -20.79 -13.25
C ALA A 150 2.71 -21.09 -11.95
N LEU A 151 2.15 -20.09 -11.27
CA LEU A 151 1.36 -20.30 -10.05
C LEU A 151 0.10 -21.13 -10.37
N PRO A 152 -0.20 -22.18 -9.60
CA PRO A 152 -1.26 -23.12 -9.93
C PRO A 152 -2.67 -22.55 -9.72
N PHE A 153 -2.87 -21.66 -8.74
CA PHE A 153 -4.16 -21.11 -8.33
C PHE A 153 -5.21 -22.22 -8.07
N ASP A 154 -4.88 -23.15 -7.21
CA ASP A 154 -5.65 -24.37 -6.96
C ASP A 154 -6.06 -24.58 -5.48
N GLU A 155 -5.83 -23.59 -4.63
CA GLU A 155 -6.19 -23.65 -3.22
C GLU A 155 -7.68 -23.30 -3.02
N ASP A 156 -8.41 -24.15 -2.28
CA ASP A 156 -9.82 -23.92 -1.95
C ASP A 156 -10.02 -23.15 -0.64
N VAL A 157 -8.94 -22.93 0.12
CA VAL A 157 -8.93 -22.22 1.40
C VAL A 157 -8.05 -21.00 1.29
N THR A 158 -8.52 -19.87 1.81
CA THR A 158 -7.77 -18.61 1.84
C THR A 158 -7.64 -18.11 3.27
N ARG A 159 -6.59 -18.55 3.96
CA ARG A 159 -6.29 -18.14 5.35
C ARG A 159 -5.51 -16.84 5.36
N LEU A 160 -6.10 -15.81 4.78
CA LEU A 160 -5.44 -14.52 4.49
C LEU A 160 -4.70 -13.95 5.70
N HIS A 161 -5.38 -13.78 6.85
CA HIS A 161 -4.76 -13.17 8.04
C HIS A 161 -3.64 -14.04 8.60
N THR A 162 -3.84 -15.34 8.67
CA THR A 162 -2.83 -16.30 9.17
C THR A 162 -1.60 -16.31 8.27
N CYS A 163 -1.80 -16.33 6.95
CA CYS A 163 -0.69 -16.31 5.98
C CYS A 163 0.05 -14.97 5.99
N MET A 164 -0.65 -13.84 6.12
CA MET A 164 -0.03 -12.52 6.28
C MET A 164 0.83 -12.45 7.53
N ASN A 165 0.35 -12.97 8.66
CA ASN A 165 1.15 -13.03 9.89
C ASN A 165 2.41 -13.90 9.72
N SER A 166 2.24 -15.09 9.11
CA SER A 166 3.39 -15.98 8.85
C SER A 166 4.39 -15.35 7.88
N ALA A 167 3.92 -14.58 6.90
CA ALA A 167 4.75 -13.84 5.98
C ALA A 167 5.55 -12.73 6.69
N LEU A 168 4.94 -12.04 7.66
CA LEU A 168 5.63 -11.07 8.50
C LEU A 168 6.71 -11.74 9.35
N ASP A 169 6.38 -12.87 10.01
CA ASP A 169 7.35 -13.63 10.83
C ASP A 169 8.54 -14.09 9.99
N TYR A 170 8.28 -14.64 8.79
CA TYR A 170 9.33 -15.02 7.86
C TYR A 170 10.20 -13.81 7.46
N PHE A 171 9.56 -12.73 7.05
CA PHE A 171 10.25 -11.55 6.53
C PHE A 171 11.11 -10.86 7.61
N GLU A 172 10.63 -10.84 8.85
CA GLU A 172 11.37 -10.31 10.00
C GLU A 172 12.52 -11.22 10.43
N SER A 173 12.42 -12.54 10.19
CA SER A 173 13.48 -13.50 10.49
C SER A 173 14.69 -13.41 9.58
N LEU A 174 14.52 -12.83 8.38
CA LEU A 174 15.62 -12.69 7.41
C LEU A 174 16.71 -11.72 7.93
N PRO A 175 17.97 -12.00 7.68
CA PRO A 175 19.05 -11.04 7.94
C PRO A 175 18.76 -9.69 7.29
N ARG A 176 19.04 -8.61 8.00
CA ARG A 176 18.71 -7.25 7.54
C ARG A 176 19.92 -6.35 7.52
N GLN A 177 20.07 -5.59 6.44
CA GLN A 177 20.99 -4.46 6.41
C GLN A 177 20.36 -3.25 7.12
N GLY A 178 21.16 -2.45 7.83
CA GLY A 178 20.64 -1.34 8.65
C GLY A 178 19.86 -0.28 7.87
N ASN A 179 20.18 -0.11 6.57
CA ASN A 179 19.55 0.83 5.65
C ASN A 179 18.52 0.19 4.70
N GLU A 180 18.25 -1.13 4.84
CA GLU A 180 17.31 -1.83 3.99
C GLU A 180 15.86 -1.40 4.26
N LEU A 181 15.11 -1.12 3.18
CA LEU A 181 13.66 -0.98 3.21
C LEU A 181 13.01 -2.33 2.92
N ARG A 182 12.09 -2.75 3.77
CA ARG A 182 11.29 -3.97 3.58
C ARG A 182 9.86 -3.63 3.27
N SER A 183 9.33 -4.25 2.24
CA SER A 183 7.97 -4.03 1.79
C SER A 183 7.30 -5.36 1.45
N MET A 184 6.13 -5.62 2.01
CA MET A 184 5.28 -6.74 1.65
C MET A 184 4.15 -6.23 0.76
N ILE A 185 3.95 -6.89 -0.39
CA ILE A 185 2.85 -6.58 -1.31
C ILE A 185 1.91 -7.77 -1.32
N VAL A 186 0.72 -7.60 -0.75
CA VAL A 186 -0.33 -8.62 -0.73
C VAL A 186 -1.22 -8.47 -1.94
N ILE A 187 -1.37 -9.54 -2.72
CA ILE A 187 -2.16 -9.54 -3.95
C ILE A 187 -3.23 -10.61 -3.81
N THR A 188 -4.50 -10.21 -3.68
CA THR A 188 -5.61 -11.09 -3.32
C THR A 188 -6.95 -10.47 -3.73
N ASP A 189 -8.00 -11.27 -3.84
CA ASP A 189 -9.39 -10.78 -3.90
C ASP A 189 -9.94 -10.36 -2.53
N ALA A 190 -9.11 -10.48 -1.48
CA ALA A 190 -9.38 -10.15 -0.09
C ALA A 190 -10.45 -11.01 0.61
N VAL A 191 -10.98 -12.02 -0.04
CA VAL A 191 -11.99 -12.91 0.55
C VAL A 191 -11.30 -13.92 1.44
N GLN A 192 -11.47 -13.76 2.76
CA GLN A 192 -10.94 -14.72 3.72
C GLN A 192 -11.89 -15.89 3.89
N TYR A 193 -11.37 -17.10 3.73
CA TYR A 193 -12.05 -18.33 4.08
C TYR A 193 -11.12 -19.21 4.91
N ASP A 194 -11.30 -19.16 6.25
CA ASP A 194 -10.52 -19.95 7.21
C ASP A 194 -11.46 -20.81 8.05
N PRO A 195 -11.70 -22.08 7.64
CA PRO A 195 -12.60 -22.98 8.36
C PRO A 195 -12.04 -23.43 9.72
N GLN A 196 -10.76 -23.19 10.00
CA GLN A 196 -10.12 -23.55 11.26
C GLN A 196 -10.07 -22.40 12.27
N GLY A 197 -10.54 -21.20 11.87
CA GLY A 197 -10.58 -20.03 12.73
C GLY A 197 -9.18 -19.49 13.03
N GLY A 198 -8.53 -18.87 12.03
CA GLY A 198 -7.18 -18.32 12.13
C GLY A 198 -7.09 -17.05 12.96
N ILE A 199 -6.05 -16.27 12.72
CA ILE A 199 -5.76 -15.02 13.45
C ILE A 199 -6.89 -14.00 13.23
N PRO A 200 -7.46 -13.42 14.31
CA PRO A 200 -8.44 -12.36 14.22
C PRO A 200 -7.88 -11.13 13.50
N PHE A 201 -8.76 -10.38 12.82
CA PHE A 201 -8.39 -9.15 12.12
C PHE A 201 -7.66 -8.15 13.02
N GLU A 202 -8.19 -7.89 14.22
CA GLU A 202 -7.62 -6.93 15.18
C GLU A 202 -6.21 -7.33 15.64
N GLU A 203 -5.95 -8.63 15.80
CA GLU A 203 -4.64 -9.13 16.18
C GLU A 203 -3.61 -8.91 15.07
N LEU A 204 -3.99 -9.18 13.81
CA LEU A 204 -3.15 -8.90 12.65
C LEU A 204 -2.91 -7.39 12.49
N LEU A 205 -3.96 -6.57 12.66
CA LEU A 205 -3.87 -5.12 12.60
C LEU A 205 -2.85 -4.57 13.62
N ASP A 206 -2.93 -5.04 14.86
CA ASP A 206 -1.97 -4.67 15.90
C ASP A 206 -0.55 -5.17 15.63
N ARG A 207 -0.41 -6.32 14.97
CA ARG A 207 0.87 -6.86 14.54
C ARG A 207 1.51 -5.99 13.46
N ILE A 208 0.72 -5.57 12.46
CA ILE A 208 1.16 -4.69 11.38
C ILE A 208 1.62 -3.33 11.91
N LYS A 209 0.84 -2.71 12.80
CA LYS A 209 1.21 -1.42 13.43
C LYS A 209 2.55 -1.45 14.17
N ARG A 210 2.98 -2.61 14.65
CA ARG A 210 4.24 -2.79 15.37
C ARG A 210 5.39 -3.25 14.47
N SER A 211 5.07 -3.69 13.26
CA SER A 211 6.07 -4.10 12.28
C SER A 211 6.75 -2.88 11.64
N ASP A 212 7.98 -3.04 11.22
CA ASP A 212 8.70 -2.06 10.42
C ASP A 212 8.71 -2.43 8.92
N VAL A 213 7.86 -3.38 8.53
CA VAL A 213 7.60 -3.77 7.15
C VAL A 213 6.48 -2.88 6.59
N MET A 214 6.75 -2.22 5.47
CA MET A 214 5.71 -1.48 4.75
C MET A 214 4.78 -2.48 4.07
N LEU A 215 3.47 -2.36 4.34
CA LEU A 215 2.47 -3.18 3.69
C LEU A 215 1.83 -2.41 2.53
N HIS A 216 1.77 -3.03 1.38
CA HIS A 216 0.96 -2.60 0.25
C HIS A 216 -0.01 -3.71 -0.11
N SER A 217 -1.13 -3.36 -0.72
CA SER A 217 -2.09 -4.34 -1.20
C SER A 217 -2.56 -4.04 -2.61
N LEU A 218 -2.76 -5.09 -3.38
CA LEU A 218 -3.43 -5.07 -4.66
C LEU A 218 -4.68 -5.93 -4.54
N GLY A 219 -5.82 -5.28 -4.27
CA GLY A 219 -7.12 -5.92 -4.19
C GLY A 219 -7.70 -6.16 -5.58
N MET A 220 -8.03 -7.40 -5.91
CA MET A 220 -8.48 -7.80 -7.24
C MET A 220 -9.95 -8.25 -7.29
N GLY A 221 -10.62 -8.28 -6.17
CA GLY A 221 -12.00 -8.73 -6.05
C GLY A 221 -13.04 -7.62 -6.27
N SER A 222 -14.30 -8.01 -6.10
CA SER A 222 -15.46 -7.10 -6.11
C SER A 222 -16.16 -7.00 -4.76
N ASP A 223 -15.70 -7.72 -3.74
CA ASP A 223 -16.24 -7.62 -2.39
C ASP A 223 -15.70 -6.36 -1.71
N ALA A 224 -16.52 -5.30 -1.73
CA ALA A 224 -16.13 -4.00 -1.20
C ALA A 224 -15.78 -4.04 0.30
N ALA A 225 -16.47 -4.87 1.10
CA ALA A 225 -16.20 -4.97 2.53
C ALA A 225 -14.87 -5.70 2.82
N ALA A 226 -14.55 -6.73 2.03
CA ALA A 226 -13.26 -7.42 2.13
C ALA A 226 -12.10 -6.51 1.70
N LEU A 227 -12.27 -5.76 0.60
CA LEU A 227 -11.29 -4.80 0.11
C LEU A 227 -11.07 -3.64 1.07
N GLU A 228 -12.12 -3.15 1.74
CA GLU A 228 -12.01 -2.11 2.77
C GLU A 228 -11.14 -2.58 3.94
N LYS A 229 -11.36 -3.79 4.45
CA LYS A 229 -10.52 -4.38 5.51
C LYS A 229 -9.07 -4.56 5.08
N LEU A 230 -8.83 -4.98 3.83
CA LEU A 230 -7.47 -5.06 3.30
C LEU A 230 -6.80 -3.67 3.23
N GLY A 231 -7.58 -2.64 2.88
CA GLY A 231 -7.16 -1.24 2.92
C GLY A 231 -6.78 -0.78 4.33
N GLU A 232 -7.59 -1.10 5.35
CA GLU A 232 -7.28 -0.78 6.76
C GLU A 232 -5.94 -1.38 7.21
N LEU A 233 -5.65 -2.64 6.83
CA LEU A 233 -4.36 -3.27 7.13
C LEU A 233 -3.20 -2.53 6.45
N THR A 234 -3.39 -2.08 5.22
CA THR A 234 -2.37 -1.33 4.47
C THR A 234 -2.11 0.03 5.10
N GLU A 235 -3.16 0.77 5.45
CA GLU A 235 -3.06 2.07 6.10
C GLU A 235 -2.40 1.98 7.49
N ALA A 236 -2.56 0.87 8.19
CA ALA A 236 -1.98 0.66 9.51
C ALA A 236 -0.45 0.52 9.49
N SER A 237 0.15 0.22 8.34
CA SER A 237 1.62 0.09 8.20
C SER A 237 2.34 1.42 7.96
N GLY A 238 1.60 2.51 7.72
CA GLY A 238 2.15 3.86 7.47
C GLY A 238 1.81 4.43 6.12
#